data_d721fe242ff6708fb0f98c057c6bcfb7
#
_entry.id   d721fe242ff6708fb0f98c057c6bcfb7
#
_cell.length_a   1.000
_cell.length_b   1.000
_cell.length_c   1.000
_cell.angle_alpha   90.00
_cell.angle_beta   90.00
_cell.angle_gamma   90.00
#
_symmetry.space_group_name_H-M   'P 1'
#
loop_
_entity.id
_entity.type
_entity.pdbx_description
1 polymer ?
#
loop_
_entity_poly.entity_id
_entity_poly.type
_entity_poly.pdbx_seq_one_letter_code
_entity_poly.pdbx_strand_id
1 'polypeptide(L)'
;MTKTQIEFPAQVDLEERISEWAHDLRSPFNHVLGFTKMVLNGQSGPLTDMQKEDLTTAYRSALRAMSQVNNLIEIARLQRKEKEVNRASLELQPFLDQTIAQWQKNNPGIEMPIAILLTAQSPAVELDKQQIGWILNGFFSYLAAYSDGTGNLTLEVAEESGNLVFSLRQRGISKKGHDKITLEMFAFICKAYIDLQGGEIRQNELDESEALIQFSIPK
;
A
#
# COMPACT_ATOMS: atom_id res chain seq x y z
N MET A 1 2.26 38.73 34.84
CA MET A 1 2.61 37.52 34.12
C MET A 1 1.67 36.42 34.58
N THR A 2 0.70 36.07 33.77
CA THR A 2 -0.28 35.01 34.07
C THR A 2 0.46 33.68 33.90
N LYS A 3 0.61 32.91 34.97
CA LYS A 3 1.15 31.55 34.89
C LYS A 3 0.10 30.63 34.22
N THR A 4 0.39 30.20 33.02
CA THR A 4 -0.39 29.15 32.35
C THR A 4 -0.11 27.85 33.07
N GLN A 5 -1.15 27.18 33.62
CA GLN A 5 -1.02 25.84 34.19
C GLN A 5 -0.89 24.83 33.05
N ILE A 6 0.00 23.86 33.24
CA ILE A 6 0.10 22.71 32.31
C ILE A 6 -1.05 21.76 32.67
N GLU A 7 -1.89 21.50 31.70
CA GLU A 7 -2.97 20.51 31.85
C GLU A 7 -2.46 19.12 31.47
N PHE A 8 -2.75 18.15 32.35
CA PHE A 8 -2.42 16.73 32.10
C PHE A 8 -3.72 16.00 31.76
N PRO A 9 -3.93 15.61 30.50
CA PRO A 9 -5.13 14.88 30.13
C PRO A 9 -5.18 13.52 30.83
N ALA A 10 -6.30 13.18 31.43
CA ALA A 10 -6.50 11.90 32.12
C ALA A 10 -6.66 10.73 31.14
N GLN A 11 -7.08 11.00 29.90
CA GLN A 11 -7.26 10.04 28.82
C GLN A 11 -6.88 10.67 27.48
N VAL A 12 -6.41 9.85 26.57
CA VAL A 12 -6.13 10.25 25.19
C VAL A 12 -7.01 9.41 24.27
N ASP A 13 -7.84 10.07 23.48
CA ASP A 13 -8.54 9.39 22.38
C ASP A 13 -7.55 9.09 21.26
N LEU A 14 -7.15 7.82 21.16
CA LEU A 14 -6.17 7.38 20.16
C LEU A 14 -6.68 7.53 18.73
N GLU A 15 -7.99 7.33 18.50
CA GLU A 15 -8.59 7.43 17.17
C GLU A 15 -8.56 8.89 16.67
N GLU A 16 -8.87 9.85 17.55
CA GLU A 16 -8.77 11.27 17.23
C GLU A 16 -7.32 11.72 17.04
N ARG A 17 -6.42 11.34 17.94
CA ARG A 17 -5.03 11.79 17.96
C ARG A 17 -4.14 11.14 16.93
N ILE A 18 -4.45 9.94 16.46
CA ILE A 18 -3.62 9.23 15.48
C ILE A 18 -3.43 10.05 14.20
N SER A 19 -4.46 10.74 13.72
CA SER A 19 -4.35 11.57 12.50
C SER A 19 -3.44 12.79 12.71
N GLU A 20 -3.48 13.43 13.89
CA GLU A 20 -2.63 14.56 14.25
C GLU A 20 -1.17 14.10 14.42
N TRP A 21 -0.93 13.07 15.24
CA TRP A 21 0.41 12.54 15.47
C TRP A 21 1.06 12.00 14.21
N ALA A 22 0.29 11.40 13.35
CA ALA A 22 0.82 10.89 12.11
C ALA A 22 1.17 12.02 11.12
N HIS A 23 0.46 13.14 11.13
CA HIS A 23 0.88 14.33 10.41
C HIS A 23 2.23 14.83 10.96
N ASP A 24 2.39 14.89 12.25
CA ASP A 24 3.62 15.35 12.90
C ASP A 24 4.79 14.37 12.67
N LEU A 25 4.53 13.07 12.60
CA LEU A 25 5.53 12.07 12.27
C LEU A 25 5.98 12.12 10.79
N ARG A 26 5.10 12.54 9.86
CA ARG A 26 5.47 12.65 8.44
C ARG A 26 6.61 13.64 8.20
N SER A 27 6.61 14.77 8.92
CA SER A 27 7.64 15.81 8.74
C SER A 27 9.06 15.28 9.00
N PRO A 28 9.38 14.71 10.18
CA PRO A 28 10.70 14.16 10.43
C PRO A 28 11.08 13.01 9.50
N PHE A 29 10.14 12.12 9.15
CA PHE A 29 10.41 11.05 8.19
C PHE A 29 10.72 11.58 6.79
N ASN A 30 10.01 12.62 6.33
CA ASN A 30 10.30 13.26 5.05
C ASN A 30 11.69 13.91 5.05
N HIS A 31 12.12 14.49 6.16
CA HIS A 31 13.49 15.01 6.29
C HIS A 31 14.53 13.89 6.21
N VAL A 32 14.33 12.78 6.95
CA VAL A 32 15.24 11.63 6.90
C VAL A 32 15.32 11.08 5.47
N LEU A 33 14.18 10.87 4.80
CA LEU A 33 14.12 10.38 3.42
C LEU A 33 14.78 11.36 2.44
N GLY A 34 14.48 12.66 2.59
CA GLY A 34 15.03 13.71 1.73
C GLY A 34 16.55 13.80 1.82
N PHE A 35 17.10 13.95 3.05
CA PHE A 35 18.55 14.05 3.25
C PHE A 35 19.28 12.76 2.86
N THR A 36 18.76 11.60 3.24
CA THR A 36 19.38 10.32 2.84
C THR A 36 19.44 10.18 1.33
N LYS A 37 18.35 10.56 0.63
CA LYS A 37 18.30 10.53 -0.84
C LYS A 37 19.28 11.52 -1.48
N MET A 38 19.42 12.73 -0.91
CA MET A 38 20.40 13.74 -1.39
C MET A 38 21.82 13.21 -1.30
N VAL A 39 22.18 12.58 -0.17
CA VAL A 39 23.49 11.96 0.02
C VAL A 39 23.72 10.79 -0.94
N LEU A 40 22.75 9.90 -1.08
CA LEU A 40 22.80 8.77 -2.03
C LEU A 40 22.96 9.22 -3.49
N ASN A 41 22.41 10.38 -3.86
CA ASN A 41 22.53 10.96 -5.20
C ASN A 41 23.87 11.73 -5.40
N GLY A 42 24.79 11.66 -4.43
CA GLY A 42 26.12 12.27 -4.55
C GLY A 42 26.17 13.78 -4.31
N GLN A 43 25.07 14.41 -3.85
CA GLN A 43 25.04 15.86 -3.61
C GLN A 43 25.98 16.31 -2.46
N SER A 44 26.37 15.39 -1.59
CA SER A 44 27.31 15.63 -0.49
C SER A 44 28.74 15.13 -0.78
N GLY A 45 29.01 14.75 -2.02
CA GLY A 45 30.30 14.17 -2.45
C GLY A 45 30.22 12.65 -2.69
N PRO A 46 31.33 12.04 -3.12
CA PRO A 46 31.37 10.61 -3.40
C PRO A 46 31.25 9.79 -2.12
N LEU A 47 30.54 8.68 -2.21
CA LEU A 47 30.36 7.70 -1.12
C LEU A 47 31.24 6.48 -1.39
N THR A 48 31.74 5.86 -0.32
CA THR A 48 32.29 4.50 -0.39
C THR A 48 31.12 3.50 -0.61
N ASP A 49 31.43 2.31 -1.13
CA ASP A 49 30.41 1.27 -1.35
C ASP A 49 29.69 0.90 -0.05
N MET A 50 30.42 0.78 1.06
CA MET A 50 29.86 0.52 2.38
C MET A 50 28.90 1.63 2.83
N GLN A 51 29.27 2.91 2.69
CA GLN A 51 28.39 4.04 3.02
C GLN A 51 27.12 4.05 2.17
N LYS A 52 27.25 3.71 0.89
CA LYS A 52 26.09 3.63 -0.02
C LYS A 52 25.16 2.49 0.38
N GLU A 53 25.68 1.34 0.78
CA GLU A 53 24.89 0.20 1.27
C GLU A 53 24.15 0.55 2.56
N ASP A 54 24.86 1.11 3.55
CA ASP A 54 24.28 1.52 4.84
C ASP A 54 23.18 2.57 4.65
N LEU A 55 23.43 3.60 3.84
CA LEU A 55 22.44 4.65 3.55
C LEU A 55 21.23 4.11 2.77
N THR A 56 21.46 3.17 1.86
CA THR A 56 20.37 2.50 1.13
C THR A 56 19.48 1.71 2.11
N THR A 57 20.10 1.01 3.05
CA THR A 57 19.39 0.28 4.11
C THR A 57 18.60 1.21 5.01
N ALA A 58 19.20 2.33 5.44
CA ALA A 58 18.53 3.37 6.23
C ALA A 58 17.34 3.99 5.46
N TYR A 59 17.53 4.31 4.19
CA TYR A 59 16.49 4.87 3.32
C TYR A 59 15.30 3.91 3.17
N ARG A 60 15.56 2.62 2.92
CA ARG A 60 14.51 1.59 2.83
C ARG A 60 13.76 1.42 4.14
N SER A 61 14.47 1.46 5.28
CA SER A 61 13.86 1.37 6.61
C SER A 61 12.95 2.57 6.90
N ALA A 62 13.38 3.78 6.53
CA ALA A 62 12.57 4.99 6.68
C ALA A 62 11.32 4.97 5.78
N LEU A 63 11.42 4.47 4.54
CA LEU A 63 10.26 4.27 3.64
C LEU A 63 9.25 3.30 4.25
N ARG A 64 9.73 2.19 4.83
CA ARG A 64 8.87 1.21 5.50
C ARG A 64 8.15 1.82 6.69
N ALA A 65 8.86 2.55 7.56
CA ALA A 65 8.26 3.21 8.71
C ALA A 65 7.21 4.25 8.30
N MET A 66 7.48 5.05 7.27
CA MET A 66 6.51 5.99 6.71
C MET A 66 5.25 5.29 6.17
N SER A 67 5.43 4.15 5.49
CA SER A 67 4.29 3.34 5.01
C SER A 67 3.42 2.84 6.17
N GLN A 68 4.03 2.36 7.26
CA GLN A 68 3.30 1.91 8.45
C GLN A 68 2.53 3.06 9.11
N VAL A 69 3.13 4.24 9.24
CA VAL A 69 2.44 5.44 9.74
C VAL A 69 1.23 5.79 8.87
N ASN A 70 1.39 5.77 7.54
CA ASN A 70 0.29 6.04 6.62
C ASN A 70 -0.84 5.00 6.74
N ASN A 71 -0.50 3.72 6.93
CA ASN A 71 -1.48 2.66 7.15
C ASN A 71 -2.26 2.85 8.46
N LEU A 72 -1.59 3.26 9.55
CA LEU A 72 -2.27 3.55 10.82
C LEU A 72 -3.28 4.69 10.70
N ILE A 73 -2.90 5.77 9.97
CA ILE A 73 -3.83 6.88 9.68
C ILE A 73 -5.03 6.37 8.89
N GLU A 74 -4.77 5.55 7.88
CA GLU A 74 -5.82 5.06 7.00
C GLU A 74 -6.80 4.15 7.75
N ILE A 75 -6.28 3.28 8.65
CA ILE A 75 -7.11 2.46 9.54
C ILE A 75 -7.99 3.34 10.43
N ALA A 76 -7.41 4.36 11.08
CA ALA A 76 -8.16 5.26 11.94
C ALA A 76 -9.30 5.97 11.19
N ARG A 77 -9.02 6.48 9.98
CA ARG A 77 -10.03 7.12 9.13
C ARG A 77 -11.15 6.18 8.68
N LEU A 78 -10.80 4.94 8.36
CA LEU A 78 -11.78 3.91 8.00
C LEU A 78 -12.67 3.54 9.18
N GLN A 79 -12.10 3.38 10.38
CA GLN A 79 -12.85 3.10 11.61
C GLN A 79 -13.81 4.23 11.98
N ARG A 80 -13.40 5.48 11.79
CA ARG A 80 -14.23 6.67 12.02
C ARG A 80 -15.27 6.93 10.91
N LYS A 81 -15.30 6.09 9.87
CA LYS A 81 -16.20 6.23 8.71
C LYS A 81 -16.05 7.58 8.00
N GLU A 82 -14.84 8.13 7.98
CA GLU A 82 -14.52 9.40 7.31
C GLU A 82 -14.30 9.25 5.81
N LYS A 83 -14.45 8.05 5.29
CA LYS A 83 -14.21 7.75 3.86
C LYS A 83 -15.53 7.60 3.12
N GLU A 84 -15.66 8.39 2.08
CA GLU A 84 -16.75 8.31 1.11
C GLU A 84 -16.21 7.78 -0.21
N VAL A 85 -17.07 7.15 -1.01
CA VAL A 85 -16.73 6.65 -2.35
C VAL A 85 -16.94 7.76 -3.36
N ASN A 86 -15.89 8.16 -4.04
CA ASN A 86 -15.92 9.17 -5.11
C ASN A 86 -15.64 8.51 -6.46
N ARG A 87 -16.68 7.97 -7.09
CA ARG A 87 -16.56 7.33 -8.40
C ARG A 87 -16.38 8.37 -9.50
N ALA A 88 -15.49 8.08 -10.43
CA ALA A 88 -15.26 8.86 -11.63
C ALA A 88 -14.89 7.94 -12.79
N SER A 89 -15.09 8.40 -14.00
CA SER A 89 -14.70 7.65 -15.19
C SER A 89 -13.20 7.41 -15.22
N LEU A 90 -12.80 6.16 -15.37
CA LEU A 90 -11.42 5.68 -15.24
C LEU A 90 -11.09 4.72 -16.38
N GLU A 91 -10.04 5.05 -17.15
CA GLU A 91 -9.47 4.12 -18.12
C GLU A 91 -8.62 3.08 -17.39
N LEU A 92 -9.01 1.81 -17.49
CA LEU A 92 -8.41 0.73 -16.68
C LEU A 92 -6.92 0.54 -16.97
N GLN A 93 -6.52 0.39 -18.25
CA GLN A 93 -5.13 0.07 -18.58
C GLN A 93 -4.16 1.16 -18.10
N PRO A 94 -4.34 2.46 -18.43
CA PRO A 94 -3.45 3.51 -17.93
C PRO A 94 -3.41 3.60 -16.40
N PHE A 95 -4.55 3.36 -15.75
CA PHE A 95 -4.63 3.37 -14.29
C PHE A 95 -3.82 2.23 -13.66
N LEU A 96 -3.95 1.01 -14.19
CA LEU A 96 -3.23 -0.16 -13.69
C LEU A 96 -1.72 0.01 -13.90
N ASP A 97 -1.30 0.46 -15.09
CA ASP A 97 0.11 0.74 -15.40
C ASP A 97 0.69 1.78 -14.43
N GLN A 98 -0.03 2.88 -14.19
CA GLN A 98 0.38 3.93 -13.25
C GLN A 98 0.48 3.40 -11.81
N THR A 99 -0.49 2.57 -11.40
CA THR A 99 -0.53 2.01 -10.04
C THR A 99 0.65 1.08 -9.80
N ILE A 100 0.96 0.20 -10.76
CA ILE A 100 2.12 -0.71 -10.69
C ILE A 100 3.43 0.08 -10.65
N ALA A 101 3.60 1.05 -11.56
CA ALA A 101 4.82 1.87 -11.60
C ALA A 101 5.03 2.65 -10.29
N GLN A 102 3.95 3.19 -9.71
CA GLN A 102 4.02 3.89 -8.43
C GLN A 102 4.36 2.95 -7.28
N TRP A 103 3.77 1.74 -7.24
CA TRP A 103 4.09 0.74 -6.23
C TRP A 103 5.56 0.31 -6.31
N GLN A 104 6.09 0.02 -7.49
CA GLN A 104 7.49 -0.34 -7.70
C GLN A 104 8.45 0.77 -7.26
N LYS A 105 8.12 2.03 -7.58
CA LYS A 105 8.90 3.20 -7.16
C LYS A 105 8.95 3.35 -5.63
N ASN A 106 7.85 3.03 -4.96
CA ASN A 106 7.74 3.15 -3.49
C ASN A 106 8.36 1.95 -2.75
N ASN A 107 8.63 0.86 -3.46
CA ASN A 107 9.19 -0.37 -2.90
C ASN A 107 10.54 -0.75 -3.59
N PRO A 108 11.57 0.12 -3.52
CA PRO A 108 12.84 -0.12 -4.18
C PRO A 108 13.51 -1.37 -3.60
N GLY A 109 13.93 -2.28 -4.47
CA GLY A 109 14.57 -3.54 -4.10
C GLY A 109 13.62 -4.71 -3.89
N ILE A 110 12.33 -4.54 -4.18
CA ILE A 110 11.41 -5.66 -4.39
C ILE A 110 11.36 -5.95 -5.88
N GLU A 111 11.98 -7.05 -6.29
CA GLU A 111 11.96 -7.52 -7.68
C GLU A 111 10.77 -8.48 -7.85
N MET A 112 9.61 -7.93 -8.13
CA MET A 112 8.40 -8.69 -8.42
C MET A 112 7.80 -8.18 -9.74
N PRO A 113 8.03 -8.89 -10.86
CA PRO A 113 7.38 -8.58 -12.12
C PRO A 113 5.86 -8.72 -11.99
N ILE A 114 5.12 -7.70 -12.42
CA ILE A 114 3.66 -7.70 -12.41
C ILE A 114 3.17 -7.63 -13.86
N ALA A 115 2.50 -8.69 -14.30
CA ALA A 115 1.86 -8.75 -15.61
C ALA A 115 0.38 -8.37 -15.48
N ILE A 116 -0.15 -7.59 -16.42
CA ILE A 116 -1.57 -7.24 -16.50
C ILE A 116 -2.21 -8.09 -17.59
N LEU A 117 -3.36 -8.70 -17.26
CA LEU A 117 -4.27 -9.36 -18.20
C LEU A 117 -5.62 -8.66 -18.11
N LEU A 118 -5.89 -7.73 -19.03
CA LEU A 118 -7.14 -6.99 -19.08
C LEU A 118 -8.09 -7.66 -20.09
N THR A 119 -9.12 -8.33 -19.57
CA THR A 119 -10.16 -8.98 -20.37
C THR A 119 -11.51 -8.27 -20.27
N ALA A 120 -11.60 -7.21 -19.45
CA ALA A 120 -12.76 -6.35 -19.37
C ALA A 120 -13.02 -5.67 -20.73
N GLN A 121 -14.27 -5.71 -21.19
CA GLN A 121 -14.65 -5.18 -22.51
C GLN A 121 -14.79 -3.65 -22.48
N SER A 122 -15.10 -3.07 -21.34
CA SER A 122 -15.27 -1.63 -21.19
C SER A 122 -13.93 -0.95 -20.99
N PRO A 123 -13.49 -0.06 -21.89
CA PRO A 123 -12.21 0.64 -21.76
C PRO A 123 -12.21 1.64 -20.57
N ALA A 124 -13.39 2.17 -20.22
CA ALA A 124 -13.59 3.08 -19.10
C ALA A 124 -14.70 2.56 -18.18
N VAL A 125 -14.50 2.75 -16.88
CA VAL A 125 -15.40 2.29 -15.81
C VAL A 125 -15.54 3.38 -14.74
N GLU A 126 -16.66 3.36 -14.01
CA GLU A 126 -16.90 4.31 -12.92
C GLU A 126 -16.38 3.73 -11.59
N LEU A 127 -15.20 4.16 -11.16
CA LEU A 127 -14.55 3.67 -9.93
C LEU A 127 -13.94 4.83 -9.11
N ASP A 128 -13.75 4.60 -7.83
CA ASP A 128 -12.91 5.45 -7.01
C ASP A 128 -11.44 5.09 -7.21
N LYS A 129 -10.76 5.90 -8.03
CA LYS A 129 -9.35 5.71 -8.39
C LYS A 129 -8.45 5.58 -7.16
N GLN A 130 -8.70 6.39 -6.12
CA GLN A 130 -7.85 6.42 -4.94
C GLN A 130 -8.01 5.15 -4.10
N GLN A 131 -9.26 4.72 -3.88
CA GLN A 131 -9.55 3.54 -3.08
C GLN A 131 -9.13 2.25 -3.79
N ILE A 132 -9.40 2.12 -5.10
CA ILE A 132 -8.90 0.97 -5.88
C ILE A 132 -7.37 0.95 -5.89
N GLY A 133 -6.72 2.11 -6.01
CA GLY A 133 -5.26 2.22 -5.88
C GLY A 133 -4.75 1.72 -4.51
N TRP A 134 -5.44 2.04 -3.40
CA TRP A 134 -5.12 1.52 -2.07
C TRP A 134 -5.26 -0.02 -1.99
N ILE A 135 -6.36 -0.57 -2.51
CA ILE A 135 -6.60 -2.03 -2.54
C ILE A 135 -5.47 -2.74 -3.29
N LEU A 136 -5.16 -2.28 -4.51
CA LEU A 136 -4.12 -2.91 -5.34
C LEU A 136 -2.73 -2.79 -4.70
N ASN A 137 -2.34 -1.60 -4.24
CA ASN A 137 -1.05 -1.40 -3.55
C ASN A 137 -0.93 -2.25 -2.28
N GLY A 138 -2.01 -2.37 -1.51
CA GLY A 138 -2.07 -3.23 -0.33
C GLY A 138 -1.85 -4.70 -0.69
N PHE A 139 -2.56 -5.23 -1.70
CA PHE A 139 -2.40 -6.62 -2.14
C PHE A 139 -1.05 -6.87 -2.81
N PHE A 140 -0.51 -5.94 -3.60
CA PHE A 140 0.85 -6.06 -4.13
C PHE A 140 1.87 -6.19 -2.99
N SER A 141 1.75 -5.36 -1.95
CA SER A 141 2.64 -5.39 -0.79
C SER A 141 2.46 -6.66 0.04
N TYR A 142 1.21 -7.12 0.20
CA TYR A 142 0.90 -8.38 0.87
C TYR A 142 1.52 -9.57 0.15
N LEU A 143 1.31 -9.68 -1.17
CA LEU A 143 1.83 -10.77 -1.98
C LEU A 143 3.36 -10.71 -2.11
N ALA A 144 3.93 -9.52 -2.26
CA ALA A 144 5.39 -9.35 -2.31
C ALA A 144 6.08 -9.83 -1.02
N ALA A 145 5.42 -9.72 0.14
CA ALA A 145 5.95 -10.25 1.39
C ALA A 145 6.10 -11.79 1.35
N TYR A 146 5.28 -12.48 0.59
CA TYR A 146 5.36 -13.92 0.40
C TYR A 146 6.21 -14.34 -0.81
N SER A 147 6.70 -13.41 -1.62
CA SER A 147 7.53 -13.74 -2.78
C SER A 147 8.88 -14.31 -2.35
N ASP A 148 9.31 -15.40 -2.98
CA ASP A 148 10.66 -15.95 -2.85
C ASP A 148 11.69 -15.31 -3.80
N GLY A 149 11.24 -14.32 -4.58
CA GLY A 149 12.05 -13.61 -5.57
C GLY A 149 12.19 -14.32 -6.93
N THR A 150 11.63 -15.52 -7.10
CA THR A 150 11.73 -16.29 -8.35
C THR A 150 10.46 -16.22 -9.21
N GLY A 151 9.35 -15.82 -8.62
CA GLY A 151 8.05 -15.83 -9.26
C GLY A 151 7.61 -14.49 -9.82
N ASN A 152 6.42 -14.49 -10.36
CA ASN A 152 5.75 -13.31 -10.91
C ASN A 152 4.33 -13.18 -10.37
N LEU A 153 3.83 -11.96 -10.33
CA LEU A 153 2.45 -11.64 -10.05
C LEU A 153 1.70 -11.40 -11.38
N THR A 154 0.55 -12.02 -11.53
CA THR A 154 -0.39 -11.71 -12.61
C THR A 154 -1.61 -11.01 -12.00
N LEU A 155 -1.91 -9.81 -12.49
CA LEU A 155 -3.15 -9.10 -12.22
C LEU A 155 -4.08 -9.25 -13.42
N GLU A 156 -5.13 -10.03 -13.25
CA GLU A 156 -6.20 -10.15 -14.24
C GLU A 156 -7.37 -9.27 -13.80
N VAL A 157 -7.94 -8.52 -14.76
CA VAL A 157 -9.17 -7.74 -14.55
C VAL A 157 -10.18 -8.14 -15.62
N ALA A 158 -11.26 -8.74 -15.17
CA ALA A 158 -12.36 -9.22 -15.98
C ALA A 158 -13.67 -8.52 -15.63
N GLU A 159 -14.64 -8.61 -16.51
CA GLU A 159 -16.00 -8.12 -16.28
C GLU A 159 -16.97 -9.30 -16.21
N GLU A 160 -17.64 -9.45 -15.06
CA GLU A 160 -18.59 -10.55 -14.80
C GLU A 160 -19.86 -10.01 -14.17
N SER A 161 -21.01 -10.25 -14.83
CA SER A 161 -22.33 -9.95 -14.27
C SER A 161 -22.49 -8.52 -13.72
N GLY A 162 -21.91 -7.52 -14.38
CA GLY A 162 -21.97 -6.11 -13.95
C GLY A 162 -20.94 -5.70 -12.90
N ASN A 163 -20.05 -6.60 -12.52
CA ASN A 163 -18.94 -6.33 -11.61
C ASN A 163 -17.60 -6.37 -12.36
N LEU A 164 -16.63 -5.61 -11.88
CA LEU A 164 -15.23 -5.83 -12.20
C LEU A 164 -14.64 -6.83 -11.20
N VAL A 165 -14.03 -7.87 -11.73
CA VAL A 165 -13.37 -8.92 -10.96
C VAL A 165 -11.87 -8.77 -11.13
N PHE A 166 -11.16 -8.56 -10.02
CA PHE A 166 -9.72 -8.46 -9.94
C PHE A 166 -9.17 -9.77 -9.37
N SER A 167 -8.29 -10.42 -10.10
CA SER A 167 -7.63 -11.65 -9.68
C SER A 167 -6.11 -11.42 -9.63
N LEU A 168 -5.53 -11.54 -8.45
CA LEU A 168 -4.09 -11.43 -8.23
C LEU A 168 -3.54 -12.81 -7.95
N ARG A 169 -2.71 -13.32 -8.85
CA ARG A 169 -2.09 -14.64 -8.78
C ARG A 169 -0.58 -14.50 -8.70
N GLN A 170 -0.02 -14.91 -7.56
CA GLN A 170 1.43 -14.90 -7.31
C GLN A 170 1.96 -16.33 -7.30
N ARG A 171 2.98 -16.60 -8.13
CA ARG A 171 3.79 -17.83 -8.08
C ARG A 171 5.13 -17.55 -7.45
N GLY A 172 5.82 -18.61 -6.99
CA GLY A 172 7.10 -18.46 -6.31
C GLY A 172 6.92 -17.80 -4.95
N ILE A 173 6.27 -18.49 -4.03
CA ILE A 173 6.00 -18.01 -2.69
C ILE A 173 6.84 -18.73 -1.64
N SER A 174 7.14 -18.02 -0.54
CA SER A 174 7.81 -18.56 0.63
C SER A 174 7.09 -18.11 1.89
N LYS A 175 6.80 -19.04 2.78
CA LYS A 175 6.12 -18.76 4.06
C LYS A 175 7.08 -18.31 5.18
N LYS A 176 8.35 -17.98 4.87
CA LYS A 176 9.35 -17.67 5.89
C LYS A 176 9.44 -16.15 6.17
N GLY A 177 9.40 -15.81 7.46
CA GLY A 177 9.92 -14.51 7.93
C GLY A 177 9.04 -13.28 7.69
N HIS A 178 7.72 -13.42 7.65
CA HIS A 178 6.82 -12.30 7.36
C HIS A 178 6.50 -11.46 8.60
N ASP A 179 6.46 -10.14 8.42
CA ASP A 179 5.94 -9.20 9.41
C ASP A 179 4.40 -9.31 9.46
N LYS A 180 3.94 -10.15 10.40
CA LYS A 180 2.51 -10.45 10.57
C LYS A 180 1.68 -9.18 10.78
N ILE A 181 2.18 -8.21 11.55
CA ILE A 181 1.45 -6.98 11.88
C ILE A 181 1.22 -6.15 10.63
N THR A 182 2.25 -5.95 9.80
CA THR A 182 2.12 -5.20 8.55
C THR A 182 1.14 -5.88 7.59
N LEU A 183 1.17 -7.21 7.51
CA LEU A 183 0.25 -7.98 6.66
C LEU A 183 -1.21 -7.86 7.12
N GLU A 184 -1.46 -7.91 8.43
CA GLU A 184 -2.79 -7.72 9.02
C GLU A 184 -3.33 -6.31 8.72
N MET A 185 -2.49 -5.27 8.78
CA MET A 185 -2.87 -3.90 8.43
C MET A 185 -3.27 -3.78 6.95
N PHE A 186 -2.51 -4.36 6.03
CA PHE A 186 -2.87 -4.37 4.61
C PHE A 186 -4.18 -5.11 4.35
N ALA A 187 -4.34 -6.30 4.93
CA ALA A 187 -5.57 -7.09 4.79
C ALA A 187 -6.79 -6.33 5.29
N PHE A 188 -6.69 -5.66 6.45
CA PHE A 188 -7.77 -4.85 7.01
C PHE A 188 -8.14 -3.70 6.07
N ILE A 189 -7.16 -2.90 5.61
CA ILE A 189 -7.41 -1.75 4.73
C ILE A 189 -8.04 -2.19 3.41
N CYS A 190 -7.50 -3.25 2.78
CA CYS A 190 -8.04 -3.78 1.53
C CYS A 190 -9.49 -4.23 1.70
N LYS A 191 -9.78 -5.02 2.74
CA LYS A 191 -11.12 -5.49 3.03
C LYS A 191 -12.10 -4.33 3.28
N ALA A 192 -11.70 -3.36 4.10
CA ALA A 192 -12.53 -2.20 4.41
C ALA A 192 -12.87 -1.37 3.17
N TYR A 193 -11.92 -1.17 2.26
CA TYR A 193 -12.17 -0.46 1.01
C TYR A 193 -13.02 -1.26 0.02
N ILE A 194 -12.83 -2.58 -0.06
CA ILE A 194 -13.68 -3.45 -0.88
C ILE A 194 -15.13 -3.36 -0.40
N ASP A 195 -15.35 -3.46 0.92
CA ASP A 195 -16.69 -3.35 1.52
C ASP A 195 -17.32 -1.97 1.28
N LEU A 196 -16.52 -0.91 1.42
CA LEU A 196 -16.98 0.46 1.19
C LEU A 196 -17.42 0.69 -0.27
N GLN A 197 -16.77 0.03 -1.24
CA GLN A 197 -17.15 0.05 -2.65
C GLN A 197 -18.39 -0.82 -2.96
N GLY A 198 -18.92 -1.56 -1.99
CA GLY A 198 -19.99 -2.54 -2.19
C GLY A 198 -19.51 -3.84 -2.84
N GLY A 199 -18.21 -4.09 -2.78
CA GLY A 199 -17.57 -5.28 -3.33
C GLY A 199 -17.47 -6.43 -2.33
N GLU A 200 -16.83 -7.50 -2.76
CA GLU A 200 -16.60 -8.70 -1.95
C GLU A 200 -15.25 -9.35 -2.27
N ILE A 201 -14.65 -10.01 -1.27
CA ILE A 201 -13.50 -10.91 -1.49
C ILE A 201 -14.09 -12.29 -1.82
N ARG A 202 -13.79 -12.78 -3.04
CA ARG A 202 -14.31 -14.07 -3.56
C ARG A 202 -13.40 -15.23 -3.22
N GLN A 203 -12.09 -15.01 -3.33
CA GLN A 203 -11.09 -16.03 -3.03
C GLN A 203 -9.92 -15.39 -2.28
N ASN A 204 -9.35 -16.14 -1.35
CA ASN A 204 -8.12 -15.76 -0.62
C ASN A 204 -7.41 -17.07 -0.25
N GLU A 205 -6.59 -17.57 -1.16
CA GLU A 205 -5.92 -18.86 -1.04
C GLU A 205 -4.41 -18.69 -1.02
N LEU A 206 -3.76 -19.39 -0.13
CA LEU A 206 -2.31 -19.41 0.01
C LEU A 206 -1.88 -20.87 0.21
N ASP A 207 -1.32 -21.49 -0.81
CA ASP A 207 -0.73 -22.83 -0.72
C ASP A 207 0.81 -22.79 -0.63
N GLU A 208 1.49 -23.87 -0.96
CA GLU A 208 2.96 -23.95 -0.90
C GLU A 208 3.66 -23.37 -2.13
N SER A 209 2.96 -23.15 -3.21
CA SER A 209 3.49 -22.76 -4.51
C SER A 209 2.88 -21.49 -5.09
N GLU A 210 1.67 -21.16 -4.68
CA GLU A 210 0.89 -20.10 -5.28
C GLU A 210 0.00 -19.39 -4.23
N ALA A 211 -0.20 -18.08 -4.43
CA ALA A 211 -1.19 -17.29 -3.72
C ALA A 211 -2.20 -16.74 -4.74
N LEU A 212 -3.49 -16.82 -4.41
CA LEU A 212 -4.58 -16.24 -5.20
C LEU A 212 -5.44 -15.36 -4.31
N ILE A 213 -5.58 -14.10 -4.70
CA ILE A 213 -6.56 -13.18 -4.12
C ILE A 213 -7.50 -12.74 -5.23
N GLN A 214 -8.78 -12.93 -5.03
CA GLN A 214 -9.81 -12.49 -5.97
C GLN A 214 -10.85 -11.64 -5.24
N PHE A 215 -11.16 -10.48 -5.79
CA PHE A 215 -12.22 -9.61 -5.28
C PHE A 215 -13.02 -9.00 -6.44
N SER A 216 -14.25 -8.59 -6.14
CA SER A 216 -15.12 -7.92 -7.11
C SER A 216 -15.59 -6.59 -6.59
N ILE A 217 -15.77 -5.64 -7.52
CA ILE A 217 -16.31 -4.30 -7.27
C ILE A 217 -17.45 -4.07 -8.27
N PRO A 218 -18.65 -3.61 -7.82
CA PRO A 218 -19.72 -3.20 -8.73
C PRO A 218 -19.28 -2.04 -9.63
N LYS A 219 -19.68 -2.12 -10.89
CA LYS A 219 -19.45 -1.07 -11.90
C LYS A 219 -20.24 0.19 -11.58
#